data_27e79867fc3c305867a838b17bdd7e07
#
_entry.id   27e79867fc3c305867a838b17bdd7e07
#
_cell.length_a   1.000
_cell.length_b   1.000
_cell.length_c   1.000
_cell.angle_alpha   90.00
_cell.angle_beta   90.00
_cell.angle_gamma   90.00
#
_symmetry.space_group_name_H-M   'P 1'
#
loop_
_entity.id
_entity.type
_entity.pdbx_description
1 polymer ?
#
loop_
_entity_poly.entity_id
_entity_poly.type
_entity_poly.pdbx_seq_one_letter_code
_entity_poly.pdbx_strand_id
1 'polypeptide(L)' 'MKKDISRILVTGALGQIGSELTAALRARYGRDNVIATDLREAPPAFSDAGPFELL' A
#
# COMPACT_ATOMS: atom_id res chain seq x y z
N MET A 1 19.86 7.73 -16.35
CA MET A 1 19.88 7.62 -14.97
C MET A 1 18.64 6.94 -14.47
N LYS A 2 18.69 6.26 -13.47
CA LYS A 2 17.58 5.61 -13.03
C LYS A 2 17.12 6.14 -11.76
N LYS A 3 15.88 6.04 -11.57
CA LYS A 3 15.29 6.54 -10.42
C LYS A 3 14.88 5.42 -9.57
N ASP A 4 15.35 5.41 -8.39
CA ASP A 4 14.98 4.38 -7.44
C ASP A 4 13.77 4.81 -6.67
N ILE A 5 12.73 4.01 -6.72
CA ILE A 5 11.55 4.27 -5.93
C ILE A 5 11.67 3.44 -4.68
N SER A 6 11.99 4.07 -3.55
CA SER A 6 12.18 3.33 -2.32
C SER A 6 10.91 3.28 -1.47
N ARG A 7 10.01 4.25 -1.64
CA ARG A 7 8.79 4.27 -0.89
C ARG A 7 7.65 4.79 -1.72
N ILE A 8 6.49 4.17 -1.59
CA ILE A 8 5.28 4.57 -2.29
C ILE A 8 4.16 4.67 -1.28
N LEU A 9 3.42 5.77 -1.33
CA LEU A 9 2.28 5.97 -0.46
C LEU A 9 1.01 5.89 -1.28
N VAL A 10 0.08 5.04 -0.85
CA VAL A 10 -1.21 4.89 -1.53
C VAL A 10 -2.29 5.38 -0.61
N THR A 11 -3.02 6.42 -1.01
CA THR A 11 -4.15 6.91 -0.23
C THR A 11 -5.42 6.24 -0.73
N GLY A 12 -6.41 6.11 0.15
CA GLY A 12 -7.64 5.43 -0.21
C GLY A 12 -7.42 3.96 -0.49
N ALA A 13 -6.49 3.34 0.21
CA ALA A 13 -6.02 2.00 -0.13
C ALA A 13 -7.06 0.92 0.12
N LEU A 14 -8.07 1.19 0.94
CA LEU A 14 -9.10 0.21 1.21
C LEU A 14 -10.23 0.25 0.20
N GLY A 15 -10.22 1.21 -0.73
CA GLY A 15 -11.18 1.23 -1.81
C GLY A 15 -10.87 0.16 -2.83
N GLN A 16 -11.79 -0.05 -3.76
CA GLN A 16 -11.63 -1.11 -4.73
C GLN A 16 -10.38 -0.91 -5.58
N ILE A 17 -10.22 0.26 -6.15
CA ILE A 17 -9.07 0.55 -7.00
C ILE A 17 -7.80 0.62 -6.16
N GLY A 18 -7.88 1.28 -5.00
CA GLY A 18 -6.70 1.43 -4.15
C GLY A 18 -6.16 0.12 -3.63
N SER A 19 -7.03 -0.83 -3.29
CA SER A 19 -6.58 -2.12 -2.79
C SER A 19 -5.92 -2.94 -3.89
N GLU A 20 -6.45 -2.89 -5.10
CA GLU A 20 -5.84 -3.59 -6.23
C GLU A 20 -4.51 -2.95 -6.59
N LEU A 21 -4.45 -1.63 -6.59
CA LEU A 21 -3.22 -0.93 -6.89
C LEU A 21 -2.15 -1.22 -5.83
N THR A 22 -2.54 -1.22 -4.57
CA THR A 22 -1.61 -1.51 -3.49
C THR A 22 -0.99 -2.89 -3.64
N ALA A 23 -1.81 -3.89 -3.95
CA ALA A 23 -1.31 -5.24 -4.13
C ALA A 23 -0.34 -5.32 -5.32
N ALA A 24 -0.67 -4.66 -6.41
CA ALA A 24 0.18 -4.66 -7.60
C ALA A 24 1.51 -3.97 -7.32
N LEU A 25 1.47 -2.85 -6.61
CA LEU A 25 2.69 -2.12 -6.29
C LEU A 25 3.58 -2.91 -5.34
N ARG A 26 2.99 -3.60 -4.38
CA ARG A 26 3.76 -4.41 -3.46
C ARG A 26 4.43 -5.57 -4.15
N ALA A 27 3.75 -6.16 -5.14
CA ALA A 27 4.34 -7.23 -5.91
C ALA A 27 5.52 -6.73 -6.74
N ARG A 28 5.45 -5.48 -7.20
CA ARG A 28 6.49 -4.96 -8.07
C ARG A 28 7.64 -4.33 -7.30
N TYR A 29 7.36 -3.58 -6.24
CA TYR A 29 8.38 -2.80 -5.57
C TYR A 29 8.75 -3.32 -4.19
N GLY A 30 8.08 -4.35 -3.73
CA GLY A 30 8.37 -4.92 -2.43
C GLY A 30 7.32 -4.54 -1.41
N ARG A 31 7.00 -5.51 -0.57
CA ARG A 31 5.93 -5.38 0.41
C ARG A 31 6.11 -4.18 1.34
N ASP A 32 7.33 -3.99 1.81
CA ASP A 32 7.59 -2.96 2.82
C ASP A 32 7.85 -1.58 2.24
N ASN A 33 7.88 -1.48 0.92
CA ASN A 33 8.13 -0.22 0.25
C ASN A 33 6.85 0.50 -0.15
N VAL A 34 5.70 -0.12 0.07
CA VAL A 34 4.41 0.47 -0.28
C VAL A 34 3.60 0.62 0.99
N ILE A 35 3.32 1.86 1.36
CA ILE A 35 2.57 2.18 2.56
C ILE A 35 1.15 2.53 2.16
N ALA A 36 0.20 1.72 2.62
CA ALA A 36 -1.21 1.96 2.33
C ALA A 36 -1.80 2.85 3.41
N THR A 37 -2.65 3.78 3.03
CA THR A 37 -3.32 4.65 3.98
C THR A 37 -4.79 4.76 3.64
N ASP A 38 -5.61 4.93 4.67
CA ASP A 38 -7.04 5.14 4.47
C ASP A 38 -7.59 5.78 5.74
N LEU A 39 -8.78 6.33 5.64
CA LEU A 39 -9.48 6.88 6.81
C LEU A 39 -10.14 5.80 7.62
N ARG A 40 -10.28 4.59 7.07
CA ARG A 40 -10.90 3.46 7.75
C ARG A 40 -9.81 2.51 8.24
N GLU A 41 -10.13 1.77 9.28
CA GLU A 41 -9.19 0.76 9.76
C GLU A 41 -9.12 -0.40 8.78
N ALA A 42 -7.91 -0.92 8.59
CA ALA A 42 -7.73 -2.03 7.69
C ALA A 42 -8.15 -3.34 8.34
N PRO A 43 -8.77 -4.25 7.57
CA PRO A 43 -8.99 -5.61 8.07
C PRO A 43 -7.65 -6.27 8.34
N PRO A 44 -7.61 -7.26 9.24
CA PRO A 44 -6.33 -7.91 9.56
C PRO A 44 -5.60 -8.49 8.36
N ALA A 45 -6.32 -9.07 7.41
CA ALA A 45 -5.67 -9.62 6.23
C ALA A 45 -4.96 -8.54 5.43
N PHE A 46 -5.54 -7.35 5.35
CA PHE A 46 -4.92 -6.27 4.60
C PHE A 46 -3.71 -5.70 5.34
N SER A 47 -3.83 -5.49 6.63
CA SER A 47 -2.73 -4.93 7.40
C SER A 47 -1.56 -5.92 7.53
N ASP A 48 -1.85 -7.22 7.46
CA ASP A 48 -0.79 -8.22 7.49
C ASP A 48 -0.05 -8.29 6.16
N ALA A 49 -0.63 -7.80 5.08
CA ALA A 49 -0.01 -7.85 3.77
C ALA A 49 1.10 -6.82 3.59
N GLY A 50 1.17 -5.81 4.46
CA GLY A 50 2.22 -4.79 4.37
C GLY A 50 1.88 -3.60 5.22
N PRO A 51 2.73 -2.57 5.21
CA PRO A 51 2.55 -1.39 6.05
C PRO A 51 1.24 -0.67 5.77
N PHE A 52 0.56 -0.28 6.82
CA PHE A 52 -0.70 0.45 6.72
C PHE A 52 -0.73 1.54 7.78
N GLU A 53 -1.12 2.74 7.38
CA GLU A 53 -1.28 3.87 8.30
C GLU A 53 -2.70 4.36 8.24
N LEU A 54 -3.33 4.48 9.40
CA LEU A 54 -4.66 5.05 9.49
C LEU A 54 -4.54 6.57 9.51
N LEU A 55 -5.26 7.21 8.65
CA LEU A 55 -5.20 8.68 8.58
C LEU A 55 -6.16 9.37 9.53
#